data_698c94c88de74055d3f6cba2e39b0e0d
#
_entry.id   698c94c88de74055d3f6cba2e39b0e0d
#
_cell.length_a   1.000
_cell.length_b   1.000
_cell.length_c   1.000
_cell.angle_alpha   90.00
_cell.angle_beta   90.00
_cell.angle_gamma   90.00
#
_symmetry.space_group_name_H-M   'P 1'
#
loop_
_entity.id
_entity.type
_entity.pdbx_description
1 polymer ?
#
loop_
_entity_poly.entity_id
_entity_poly.type
_entity_poly.pdbx_seq_one_letter_code
_entity_poly.pdbx_strand_id
1 'polypeptide(L)'
;MIYILGSIGAGKTSLTKVLSEDMQAPAYYEDVEGNGMIANMLQKFYGAGVESRKRTGAMLQIAFLTFRYQQLKKAVTQENAIMDSSLESDFVMALQLHKHGEIDDVDFNVYVTLSQEMQSNVNGSPWNGFPDLAVYLKIDPDHEIDEIQSRGRDMEDIREKPELVDYYRRVNTAYRDWAKGYTRSSMITIDRDRYDFMHTAADRASVLDQIETKLVDLGKLSPQAFDALQAQHADGPISKFA
;
A
#
# COMPACT_ATOMS: atom_id res chain seq x y z
N MET A 1 -4.54 13.92 3.53
CA MET A 1 -4.59 12.57 2.91
C MET A 1 -3.35 11.78 3.33
N ILE A 2 -3.52 10.51 3.68
CA ILE A 2 -2.47 9.61 4.17
C ILE A 2 -2.37 8.43 3.22
N TYR A 3 -1.15 8.04 2.82
CA TYR A 3 -0.90 6.81 2.08
C TYR A 3 -0.26 5.76 2.97
N ILE A 4 -0.78 4.54 2.94
CA ILE A 4 -0.16 3.37 3.57
C ILE A 4 0.52 2.56 2.46
N LEU A 5 1.84 2.48 2.51
CA LEU A 5 2.69 1.95 1.45
C LEU A 5 3.55 0.80 1.97
N GLY A 6 3.89 -0.12 1.11
CA GLY A 6 4.70 -1.28 1.45
C GLY A 6 4.49 -2.41 0.46
N SER A 7 5.33 -3.42 0.56
CA SER A 7 5.30 -4.60 -0.31
C SER A 7 4.06 -5.49 -0.07
N ILE A 8 3.99 -6.60 -0.78
CA ILE A 8 2.88 -7.57 -0.66
C ILE A 8 2.96 -8.21 0.73
N GLY A 9 1.84 -8.30 1.46
CA GLY A 9 1.85 -8.91 2.80
C GLY A 9 2.32 -8.00 3.94
N ALA A 10 2.80 -6.78 3.67
CA ALA A 10 3.30 -5.86 4.71
C ALA A 10 2.24 -5.36 5.72
N GLY A 11 0.95 -5.69 5.54
CA GLY A 11 -0.11 -5.29 6.47
C GLY A 11 -0.77 -3.94 6.15
N LYS A 12 -0.65 -3.43 4.92
CA LYS A 12 -1.24 -2.14 4.49
C LYS A 12 -2.72 -2.03 4.80
N THR A 13 -3.50 -3.00 4.35
CA THR A 13 -4.96 -3.02 4.52
C THR A 13 -5.35 -3.05 6.00
N SER A 14 -4.62 -3.80 6.82
CA SER A 14 -4.82 -3.88 8.26
C SER A 14 -4.55 -2.53 8.94
N LEU A 15 -3.44 -1.87 8.62
CA LEU A 15 -3.14 -0.55 9.17
C LEU A 15 -4.13 0.51 8.67
N THR A 16 -4.52 0.47 7.40
CA THR A 16 -5.53 1.38 6.84
C THR A 16 -6.85 1.26 7.60
N LYS A 17 -7.29 0.04 7.91
CA LYS A 17 -8.51 -0.21 8.68
C LYS A 17 -8.40 0.38 10.09
N VAL A 18 -7.35 0.04 10.82
CA VAL A 18 -7.14 0.53 12.19
C VAL A 18 -7.10 2.04 12.24
N LEU A 19 -6.29 2.66 11.40
CA LEU A 19 -6.13 4.11 11.38
C LEU A 19 -7.43 4.84 10.96
N SER A 20 -8.20 4.25 10.04
CA SER A 20 -9.50 4.77 9.64
C SER A 20 -10.53 4.75 10.77
N GLU A 21 -10.59 3.65 11.51
CA GLU A 21 -11.48 3.50 12.66
C GLU A 21 -11.08 4.46 13.78
N ASP A 22 -9.80 4.56 14.07
CA ASP A 22 -9.24 5.40 15.11
C ASP A 22 -9.49 6.89 14.85
N MET A 23 -9.10 7.38 13.68
CA MET A 23 -9.27 8.77 13.28
C MET A 23 -10.69 9.11 12.80
N GLN A 24 -11.58 8.15 12.69
CA GLN A 24 -12.90 8.28 12.04
C GLN A 24 -12.79 8.91 10.65
N ALA A 25 -11.76 8.52 9.90
CA ALA A 25 -11.42 9.08 8.60
C ALA A 25 -11.84 8.14 7.46
N PRO A 26 -12.23 8.67 6.28
CA PRO A 26 -12.58 7.84 5.13
C PRO A 26 -11.38 7.04 4.64
N ALA A 27 -11.60 5.74 4.37
CA ALA A 27 -10.56 4.85 3.87
C ALA A 27 -10.91 4.27 2.50
N TYR A 28 -9.88 4.08 1.68
CA TYR A 28 -9.95 3.52 0.35
C TYR A 28 -9.07 2.29 0.28
N TYR A 29 -9.69 1.12 0.19
CA TYR A 29 -9.02 -0.17 0.20
C TYR A 29 -8.71 -0.67 -1.20
N GLU A 30 -7.64 -1.43 -1.33
CA GLU A 30 -7.38 -2.26 -2.48
C GLU A 30 -8.29 -3.52 -2.42
N ASP A 31 -9.52 -3.38 -2.94
CA ASP A 31 -10.46 -4.49 -2.99
C ASP A 31 -10.14 -5.40 -4.18
N VAL A 32 -9.15 -6.25 -3.98
CA VAL A 32 -8.70 -7.23 -4.98
C VAL A 32 -9.77 -8.29 -5.25
N GLU A 33 -10.48 -8.74 -4.22
CA GLU A 33 -11.44 -9.85 -4.33
C GLU A 33 -12.83 -9.38 -4.79
N GLY A 34 -13.27 -8.21 -4.37
CA GLY A 34 -14.52 -7.60 -4.81
C GLY A 34 -14.48 -7.02 -6.23
N ASN A 35 -13.28 -6.72 -6.76
CA ASN A 35 -13.11 -6.29 -8.14
C ASN A 35 -12.84 -7.49 -9.06
N GLY A 36 -13.90 -8.06 -9.63
CA GLY A 36 -13.80 -9.25 -10.48
C GLY A 36 -12.82 -9.13 -11.67
N MET A 37 -12.59 -7.93 -12.19
CA MET A 37 -11.59 -7.70 -13.26
C MET A 37 -10.17 -7.90 -12.69
N ILE A 38 -9.84 -7.24 -11.58
CA ILE A 38 -8.51 -7.34 -10.95
C ILE A 38 -8.28 -8.78 -10.46
N ALA A 39 -9.26 -9.41 -9.80
CA ALA A 39 -9.16 -10.78 -9.32
C ALA A 39 -8.84 -11.77 -10.46
N ASN A 40 -9.57 -11.68 -11.58
CA ASN A 40 -9.33 -12.52 -12.75
C ASN A 40 -7.96 -12.27 -13.40
N MET A 41 -7.49 -11.03 -13.40
CA MET A 41 -6.16 -10.70 -13.93
C MET A 41 -5.03 -11.18 -13.01
N LEU A 42 -5.21 -11.11 -11.70
CA LEU A 42 -4.27 -11.68 -10.74
C LEU A 42 -4.17 -13.19 -10.84
N GLN A 43 -5.29 -13.91 -11.00
CA GLN A 43 -5.26 -15.35 -11.24
C GLN A 43 -4.44 -15.69 -12.49
N LYS A 44 -4.59 -14.92 -13.59
CA LYS A 44 -3.77 -15.11 -14.79
C LYS A 44 -2.31 -14.77 -14.55
N PHE A 45 -2.02 -13.69 -13.83
CA PHE A 45 -0.67 -13.22 -13.52
C PHE A 45 0.11 -14.25 -12.71
N TYR A 46 -0.50 -14.82 -11.69
CA TYR A 46 0.08 -15.88 -10.85
C TYR A 46 -0.05 -17.30 -11.45
N GLY A 47 -0.59 -17.45 -12.66
CA GLY A 47 -0.91 -18.75 -13.26
C GLY A 47 0.29 -19.61 -13.61
N ALA A 48 0.96 -19.36 -14.74
CA ALA A 48 2.03 -20.19 -15.27
C ALA A 48 3.42 -19.54 -15.15
N GLY A 49 3.77 -19.07 -13.96
CA GLY A 49 5.09 -18.52 -13.67
C GLY A 49 5.44 -17.26 -14.48
N VAL A 50 6.71 -17.10 -14.84
CA VAL A 50 7.24 -15.92 -15.55
C VAL A 50 6.53 -15.64 -16.86
N GLU A 51 6.16 -16.67 -17.63
CA GLU A 51 5.48 -16.50 -18.93
C GLU A 51 4.07 -15.94 -18.77
N SER A 52 3.36 -16.26 -17.70
CA SER A 52 2.08 -15.63 -17.39
C SER A 52 2.27 -14.16 -17.01
N ARG A 53 3.27 -13.84 -16.20
CA ARG A 53 3.59 -12.48 -15.83
C ARG A 53 3.94 -11.61 -17.03
N LYS A 54 4.75 -12.11 -17.96
CA LYS A 54 5.07 -11.43 -19.22
C LYS A 54 3.82 -11.12 -20.07
N ARG A 55 2.87 -12.05 -20.13
CA ARG A 55 1.66 -11.86 -20.94
C ARG A 55 0.63 -10.93 -20.31
N THR A 56 0.60 -10.83 -18.98
CA THR A 56 -0.50 -10.17 -18.28
C THR A 56 -0.03 -8.99 -17.41
N GLY A 57 1.28 -8.87 -17.17
CA GLY A 57 1.84 -7.89 -16.23
C GLY A 57 1.48 -6.45 -16.57
N ALA A 58 1.70 -6.03 -17.81
CA ALA A 58 1.38 -4.66 -18.23
C ALA A 58 -0.10 -4.31 -18.05
N MET A 59 -0.99 -5.20 -18.53
CA MET A 59 -2.43 -4.98 -18.40
C MET A 59 -2.92 -5.01 -16.95
N LEU A 60 -2.32 -5.86 -16.12
CA LEU A 60 -2.62 -5.88 -14.68
C LEU A 60 -2.24 -4.55 -14.03
N GLN A 61 -1.05 -4.01 -14.33
CA GLN A 61 -0.61 -2.73 -13.79
C GLN A 61 -1.48 -1.56 -14.29
N ILE A 62 -1.93 -1.58 -15.54
CA ILE A 62 -2.88 -0.58 -16.08
C ILE A 62 -4.25 -0.71 -15.38
N ALA A 63 -4.71 -1.91 -15.06
CA ALA A 63 -5.96 -2.12 -14.33
C ALA A 63 -5.87 -1.56 -12.89
N PHE A 64 -4.76 -1.83 -12.18
CA PHE A 64 -4.51 -1.24 -10.87
C PHE A 64 -4.42 0.28 -10.92
N LEU A 65 -3.65 0.83 -11.87
CA LEU A 65 -3.52 2.26 -12.09
C LEU A 65 -4.89 2.93 -12.28
N THR A 66 -5.75 2.33 -13.12
CA THR A 66 -7.10 2.86 -13.40
C THR A 66 -7.97 2.85 -12.14
N PHE A 67 -7.98 1.74 -11.41
CA PHE A 67 -8.74 1.60 -10.17
C PHE A 67 -8.26 2.59 -9.11
N ARG A 68 -6.96 2.70 -8.90
CA ARG A 68 -6.32 3.62 -7.95
C ARG A 68 -6.61 5.08 -8.27
N TYR A 69 -6.55 5.44 -9.55
CA TYR A 69 -6.90 6.80 -9.98
C TYR A 69 -8.36 7.15 -9.68
N GLN A 70 -9.30 6.21 -9.86
CA GLN A 70 -10.70 6.42 -9.49
C GLN A 70 -10.88 6.66 -7.98
N GLN A 71 -10.15 5.91 -7.15
CA GLN A 71 -10.14 6.12 -5.70
C GLN A 71 -9.53 7.47 -5.33
N LEU A 72 -8.37 7.79 -5.92
CA LEU A 72 -7.65 9.04 -5.65
C LEU A 72 -8.51 10.28 -5.95
N LYS A 73 -9.25 10.30 -7.06
CA LYS A 73 -10.17 11.39 -7.39
C LYS A 73 -11.24 11.62 -6.32
N LYS A 74 -11.64 10.59 -5.58
CA LYS A 74 -12.57 10.73 -4.45
C LYS A 74 -11.82 11.14 -3.19
N ALA A 75 -10.68 10.54 -2.91
CA ALA A 75 -9.89 10.78 -1.71
C ALA A 75 -9.43 12.25 -1.59
N VAL A 76 -8.99 12.87 -2.68
CA VAL A 76 -8.52 14.27 -2.68
C VAL A 76 -9.60 15.30 -2.34
N THR A 77 -10.87 14.91 -2.37
CA THR A 77 -11.99 15.76 -1.97
C THR A 77 -12.39 15.60 -0.50
N GLN A 78 -11.72 14.71 0.23
CA GLN A 78 -12.06 14.36 1.61
C GLN A 78 -10.88 14.65 2.54
N GLU A 79 -11.19 15.25 3.68
CA GLU A 79 -10.19 15.53 4.70
C GLU A 79 -9.68 14.22 5.34
N ASN A 80 -8.37 14.15 5.57
CA ASN A 80 -7.69 13.01 6.20
C ASN A 80 -7.95 11.64 5.56
N ALA A 81 -8.37 11.60 4.29
CA ALA A 81 -8.59 10.33 3.59
C ALA A 81 -7.35 9.43 3.67
N ILE A 82 -7.56 8.15 3.95
CA ILE A 82 -6.50 7.14 4.05
C ILE A 82 -6.61 6.21 2.85
N MET A 83 -5.51 5.99 2.14
CA MET A 83 -5.47 5.12 0.98
C MET A 83 -4.56 3.91 1.23
N ASP A 84 -5.13 2.72 1.08
CA ASP A 84 -4.38 1.48 0.96
C ASP A 84 -3.78 1.42 -0.43
N SER A 85 -2.52 1.83 -0.48
CA SER A 85 -1.69 1.99 -1.65
C SER A 85 -1.92 3.30 -2.44
N SER A 86 -1.16 3.50 -3.52
CA SER A 86 -1.11 4.75 -4.27
C SER A 86 -0.67 4.53 -5.72
N LEU A 87 -0.79 5.57 -6.56
CA LEU A 87 -0.23 5.55 -7.92
C LEU A 87 1.30 5.33 -7.92
N GLU A 88 2.01 5.83 -6.91
CA GLU A 88 3.46 5.59 -6.77
C GLU A 88 3.77 4.13 -6.43
N SER A 89 2.95 3.50 -5.61
CA SER A 89 3.05 2.08 -5.30
C SER A 89 2.86 1.22 -6.54
N ASP A 90 1.84 1.55 -7.35
CA ASP A 90 1.60 0.88 -8.63
C ASP A 90 2.79 1.08 -9.58
N PHE A 91 3.43 2.27 -9.56
CA PHE A 91 4.64 2.52 -10.34
C PHE A 91 5.82 1.67 -9.88
N VAL A 92 6.03 1.49 -8.58
CA VAL A 92 7.09 0.60 -8.04
C VAL A 92 6.90 -0.83 -8.55
N MET A 93 5.64 -1.32 -8.57
CA MET A 93 5.31 -2.65 -9.08
C MET A 93 5.56 -2.76 -10.59
N ALA A 94 5.12 -1.80 -11.40
CA ALA A 94 5.35 -1.80 -12.83
C ALA A 94 6.84 -1.72 -13.18
N LEU A 95 7.60 -0.86 -12.49
CA LEU A 95 9.03 -0.68 -12.69
C LEU A 95 9.84 -1.95 -12.36
N GLN A 96 9.49 -2.65 -11.26
CA GLN A 96 10.20 -3.88 -10.93
C GLN A 96 9.91 -4.98 -11.97
N LEU A 97 8.67 -5.11 -12.46
CA LEU A 97 8.33 -6.06 -13.53
C LEU A 97 9.08 -5.74 -14.82
N HIS A 98 9.18 -4.45 -15.18
CA HIS A 98 9.94 -4.01 -16.33
C HIS A 98 11.44 -4.32 -16.20
N LYS A 99 12.07 -4.00 -15.06
CA LYS A 99 13.49 -4.30 -14.79
C LYS A 99 13.82 -5.79 -14.90
N HIS A 100 12.86 -6.65 -14.69
CA HIS A 100 13.04 -8.11 -14.78
C HIS A 100 12.51 -8.72 -16.09
N GLY A 101 12.18 -7.87 -17.08
CA GLY A 101 11.74 -8.31 -18.41
C GLY A 101 10.36 -8.98 -18.42
N GLU A 102 9.53 -8.70 -17.40
CA GLU A 102 8.15 -9.18 -17.31
C GLU A 102 7.14 -8.15 -17.87
N ILE A 103 7.59 -6.91 -18.13
CA ILE A 103 6.95 -5.88 -18.95
C ILE A 103 8.01 -5.35 -19.91
N ASP A 104 7.72 -5.31 -21.20
CA ASP A 104 8.65 -4.80 -22.19
C ASP A 104 8.71 -3.26 -22.22
N ASP A 105 9.66 -2.71 -22.99
CA ASP A 105 9.90 -1.26 -23.05
C ASP A 105 8.69 -0.49 -23.60
N VAL A 106 7.96 -1.05 -24.56
CA VAL A 106 6.82 -0.38 -25.18
C VAL A 106 5.65 -0.31 -24.22
N ASP A 107 5.30 -1.44 -23.62
CA ASP A 107 4.23 -1.52 -22.62
C ASP A 107 4.52 -0.68 -21.38
N PHE A 108 5.78 -0.68 -20.92
CA PHE A 108 6.18 0.15 -19.79
C PHE A 108 6.09 1.64 -20.11
N ASN A 109 6.49 2.08 -21.31
CA ASN A 109 6.34 3.48 -21.73
C ASN A 109 4.87 3.91 -21.81
N VAL A 110 3.97 3.02 -22.28
CA VAL A 110 2.52 3.28 -22.26
C VAL A 110 2.03 3.45 -20.82
N TYR A 111 2.43 2.54 -19.93
CA TYR A 111 2.07 2.63 -18.50
C TYR A 111 2.54 3.96 -17.88
N VAL A 112 3.81 4.35 -18.09
CA VAL A 112 4.38 5.60 -17.55
C VAL A 112 3.62 6.81 -18.08
N THR A 113 3.34 6.87 -19.38
CA THR A 113 2.59 7.96 -20.00
C THR A 113 1.19 8.09 -19.39
N LEU A 114 0.46 6.98 -19.25
CA LEU A 114 -0.85 6.98 -18.63
C LEU A 114 -0.79 7.42 -17.15
N SER A 115 0.18 6.93 -16.41
CA SER A 115 0.35 7.28 -14.99
C SER A 115 0.61 8.78 -14.81
N GLN A 116 1.49 9.35 -15.64
CA GLN A 116 1.80 10.79 -15.62
C GLN A 116 0.58 11.65 -16.00
N GLU A 117 -0.15 11.25 -17.02
CA GLU A 117 -1.36 11.95 -17.46
C GLU A 117 -2.45 11.90 -16.39
N MET A 118 -2.69 10.73 -15.80
CA MET A 118 -3.65 10.58 -14.71
C MET A 118 -3.26 11.42 -13.50
N GLN A 119 -2.01 11.42 -13.10
CA GLN A 119 -1.54 12.17 -11.95
C GLN A 119 -1.61 13.68 -12.17
N SER A 120 -1.28 14.19 -13.36
CA SER A 120 -1.38 15.61 -13.69
C SER A 120 -2.82 16.12 -13.74
N ASN A 121 -3.79 15.24 -13.92
CA ASN A 121 -5.21 15.55 -13.93
C ASN A 121 -5.91 15.37 -12.57
N VAL A 122 -5.16 15.12 -11.49
CA VAL A 122 -5.72 15.11 -10.13
C VAL A 122 -5.82 16.55 -9.61
N ASN A 123 -7.04 17.06 -9.48
CA ASN A 123 -7.31 18.36 -8.92
C ASN A 123 -7.87 18.21 -7.51
N GLY A 124 -7.20 18.76 -6.53
CA GLY A 124 -7.61 18.67 -5.14
C GLY A 124 -6.50 19.04 -4.16
N SER A 125 -6.73 18.78 -2.91
CA SER A 125 -5.75 18.92 -1.83
C SER A 125 -5.52 17.54 -1.20
N PRO A 126 -4.26 17.05 -1.14
CA PRO A 126 -3.04 17.70 -1.61
C PRO A 126 -2.93 17.77 -3.14
N TRP A 127 -2.08 18.69 -3.62
CA TRP A 127 -1.92 18.94 -5.04
C TRP A 127 -1.33 17.72 -5.78
N ASN A 128 -1.82 17.44 -6.98
CA ASN A 128 -1.44 16.27 -7.79
C ASN A 128 -1.62 14.93 -7.08
N GLY A 129 -2.47 14.87 -6.06
CA GLY A 129 -2.75 13.64 -5.35
C GLY A 129 -1.59 13.09 -4.52
N PHE A 130 -0.53 13.88 -4.25
CA PHE A 130 0.49 13.48 -3.28
C PHE A 130 -0.08 13.55 -1.86
N PRO A 131 0.28 12.62 -0.98
CA PRO A 131 -0.24 12.60 0.38
C PRO A 131 0.38 13.72 1.23
N ASP A 132 -0.31 14.11 2.30
CA ASP A 132 0.30 14.90 3.38
C ASP A 132 1.36 14.08 4.13
N LEU A 133 1.07 12.79 4.31
CA LEU A 133 1.94 11.83 4.96
C LEU A 133 1.93 10.49 4.23
N ALA A 134 3.10 9.98 3.92
CA ALA A 134 3.33 8.59 3.50
C ALA A 134 3.77 7.75 4.71
N VAL A 135 3.11 6.65 4.96
CA VAL A 135 3.49 5.66 5.97
C VAL A 135 4.02 4.43 5.24
N TYR A 136 5.32 4.23 5.30
CA TYR A 136 5.98 3.08 4.68
C TYR A 136 6.11 1.93 5.68
N LEU A 137 5.51 0.80 5.37
CA LEU A 137 5.64 -0.45 6.13
C LEU A 137 6.85 -1.21 5.62
N LYS A 138 7.93 -1.16 6.38
CA LYS A 138 9.16 -1.94 6.13
C LYS A 138 9.03 -3.29 6.80
N ILE A 139 9.29 -4.36 6.06
CA ILE A 139 9.25 -5.74 6.56
C ILE A 139 10.46 -6.53 6.01
N ASP A 140 10.97 -7.47 6.79
CA ASP A 140 11.98 -8.42 6.32
C ASP A 140 11.39 -9.32 5.22
N PRO A 141 12.14 -9.65 4.16
CA PRO A 141 11.63 -10.48 3.06
C PRO A 141 11.14 -11.87 3.48
N ASP A 142 11.78 -12.50 4.46
CA ASP A 142 11.36 -13.83 4.90
C ASP A 142 10.09 -13.74 5.77
N HIS A 143 10.01 -12.74 6.65
CA HIS A 143 8.78 -12.43 7.39
C HIS A 143 7.62 -12.06 6.46
N GLU A 144 7.87 -11.27 5.40
CA GLU A 144 6.88 -10.95 4.37
C GLU A 144 6.31 -12.21 3.71
N ILE A 145 7.17 -13.17 3.38
CA ILE A 145 6.74 -14.44 2.77
C ILE A 145 5.88 -15.24 3.75
N ASP A 146 6.23 -15.29 5.02
CA ASP A 146 5.43 -15.96 6.05
C ASP A 146 4.03 -15.31 6.18
N GLU A 147 3.96 -13.99 6.17
CA GLU A 147 2.69 -13.25 6.19
C GLU A 147 1.84 -13.50 4.92
N ILE A 148 2.48 -13.58 3.75
CA ILE A 148 1.78 -13.93 2.49
C ILE A 148 1.20 -15.34 2.58
N GLN A 149 1.97 -16.30 3.09
CA GLN A 149 1.50 -17.68 3.23
C GLN A 149 0.39 -17.82 4.29
N SER A 150 0.48 -17.07 5.39
CA SER A 150 -0.49 -17.12 6.49
C SER A 150 -1.91 -16.73 6.06
N ARG A 151 -2.05 -15.84 5.08
CA ARG A 151 -3.36 -15.42 4.55
C ARG A 151 -4.02 -16.44 3.61
N GLY A 152 -3.31 -17.51 3.22
CA GLY A 152 -3.87 -18.72 2.62
C GLY A 152 -4.48 -18.57 1.23
N ARG A 153 -3.96 -17.66 0.39
CA ARG A 153 -4.43 -17.52 -1.00
C ARG A 153 -3.76 -18.56 -1.92
N ASP A 154 -4.54 -19.47 -2.49
CA ASP A 154 -4.04 -20.57 -3.34
C ASP A 154 -3.11 -20.07 -4.48
N MET A 155 -3.43 -18.93 -5.09
CA MET A 155 -2.62 -18.37 -6.18
C MET A 155 -1.22 -17.90 -5.73
N GLU A 156 -1.00 -17.71 -4.43
CA GLU A 156 0.23 -17.21 -3.81
C GLU A 156 1.02 -18.31 -3.07
N ASP A 157 0.56 -19.56 -3.09
CA ASP A 157 1.19 -20.67 -2.38
C ASP A 157 2.57 -21.01 -2.97
N ILE A 158 3.62 -20.73 -2.21
CA ILE A 158 5.02 -21.00 -2.61
C ILE A 158 5.35 -22.49 -2.62
N ARG A 159 4.58 -23.36 -1.99
CA ARG A 159 4.77 -24.82 -2.02
C ARG A 159 4.43 -25.37 -3.42
N GLU A 160 3.43 -24.76 -4.06
CA GLU A 160 3.03 -25.10 -5.43
C GLU A 160 3.79 -24.28 -6.48
N LYS A 161 4.23 -23.04 -6.12
CA LYS A 161 4.87 -22.08 -7.00
C LYS A 161 6.13 -21.50 -6.37
N PRO A 162 7.20 -22.30 -6.21
CA PRO A 162 8.42 -21.88 -5.53
C PRO A 162 9.13 -20.68 -6.17
N GLU A 163 8.89 -20.43 -7.44
CA GLU A 163 9.41 -19.24 -8.16
C GLU A 163 8.83 -17.91 -7.64
N LEU A 164 7.73 -17.94 -6.88
CA LEU A 164 7.17 -16.74 -6.25
C LEU A 164 8.05 -16.20 -5.12
N VAL A 165 8.88 -17.02 -4.50
CA VAL A 165 9.83 -16.57 -3.48
C VAL A 165 10.75 -15.48 -4.02
N ASP A 166 11.36 -15.71 -5.19
CA ASP A 166 12.21 -14.70 -5.82
C ASP A 166 11.41 -13.46 -6.26
N TYR A 167 10.18 -13.65 -6.73
CA TYR A 167 9.29 -12.54 -7.07
C TYR A 167 9.00 -11.66 -5.86
N TYR A 168 8.61 -12.23 -4.72
CA TYR A 168 8.33 -11.46 -3.49
C TYR A 168 9.57 -10.73 -2.98
N ARG A 169 10.74 -11.37 -2.96
CA ARG A 169 12.00 -10.73 -2.58
C ARG A 169 12.36 -9.55 -3.49
N ARG A 170 12.12 -9.67 -4.79
CA ARG A 170 12.32 -8.56 -5.74
C ARG A 170 11.37 -7.41 -5.48
N VAL A 171 10.10 -7.69 -5.21
CA VAL A 171 9.11 -6.67 -4.84
C VAL A 171 9.51 -5.96 -3.56
N ASN A 172 9.85 -6.70 -2.51
CA ASN A 172 10.34 -6.13 -1.24
C ASN A 172 11.54 -5.21 -1.47
N THR A 173 12.55 -5.68 -2.23
CA THR A 173 13.74 -4.88 -2.57
C THR A 173 13.36 -3.60 -3.32
N ALA A 174 12.44 -3.68 -4.28
CA ALA A 174 11.98 -2.51 -5.03
C ALA A 174 11.34 -1.44 -4.13
N TYR A 175 10.51 -1.85 -3.17
CA TYR A 175 9.93 -0.92 -2.19
C TYR A 175 10.97 -0.32 -1.24
N ARG A 176 11.93 -1.11 -0.77
CA ARG A 176 13.03 -0.63 0.08
C ARG A 176 13.91 0.40 -0.65
N ASP A 177 14.18 0.18 -1.93
CA ASP A 177 14.98 1.11 -2.74
C ASP A 177 14.18 2.37 -3.10
N TRP A 178 12.90 2.24 -3.41
CA TRP A 178 12.01 3.36 -3.62
C TRP A 178 11.92 4.26 -2.36
N ALA A 179 11.75 3.66 -1.18
CA ALA A 179 11.63 4.40 0.07
C ALA A 179 12.87 5.26 0.38
N LYS A 180 14.09 4.79 0.02
CA LYS A 180 15.33 5.56 0.20
C LYS A 180 15.35 6.85 -0.64
N GLY A 181 14.68 6.84 -1.78
CA GLY A 181 14.64 7.96 -2.73
C GLY A 181 13.35 8.80 -2.66
N TYR A 182 12.42 8.47 -1.77
CA TYR A 182 11.14 9.18 -1.70
C TYR A 182 11.27 10.60 -1.16
N THR A 183 10.77 11.57 -1.92
CA THR A 183 10.87 13.01 -1.57
C THR A 183 9.60 13.82 -1.88
N ARG A 184 8.50 13.14 -2.24
CA ARG A 184 7.26 13.80 -2.70
C ARG A 184 6.46 14.43 -1.57
N SER A 185 6.52 13.85 -0.37
CA SER A 185 5.89 14.36 0.83
C SER A 185 6.66 13.90 2.07
N SER A 186 6.19 14.26 3.25
CA SER A 186 6.71 13.70 4.50
C SER A 186 6.48 12.20 4.53
N MET A 187 7.46 11.44 4.99
CA MET A 187 7.34 9.98 5.14
C MET A 187 7.82 9.54 6.52
N ILE A 188 7.11 8.59 7.12
CA ILE A 188 7.59 7.80 8.25
C ILE A 188 7.71 6.33 7.85
N THR A 189 8.62 5.63 8.49
CA THR A 189 8.80 4.19 8.29
C THR A 189 8.40 3.44 9.56
N ILE A 190 7.44 2.54 9.43
CA ILE A 190 7.05 1.60 10.48
C ILE A 190 7.75 0.27 10.22
N ASP A 191 8.55 -0.17 11.16
CA ASP A 191 9.29 -1.44 11.10
C ASP A 191 8.38 -2.58 11.57
N ARG A 192 7.90 -3.39 10.63
CA ARG A 192 7.00 -4.53 10.87
C ARG A 192 7.66 -5.66 11.65
N ASP A 193 8.98 -5.75 11.59
CA ASP A 193 9.73 -6.76 12.34
C ASP A 193 9.83 -6.40 13.83
N ARG A 194 9.60 -5.12 14.15
CA ARG A 194 9.56 -4.59 15.52
C ARG A 194 8.15 -4.47 16.08
N TYR A 195 7.18 -4.11 15.23
CA TYR A 195 5.80 -3.82 15.65
C TYR A 195 4.80 -4.79 15.00
N ASP A 196 4.28 -5.70 15.80
CA ASP A 196 3.17 -6.57 15.40
C ASP A 196 1.82 -5.91 15.71
N PHE A 197 1.52 -4.84 15.01
CA PHE A 197 0.29 -4.09 15.22
C PHE A 197 -0.98 -4.86 14.83
N MET A 198 -0.86 -5.97 14.13
CA MET A 198 -2.01 -6.81 13.77
C MET A 198 -2.49 -7.63 14.96
N HIS A 199 -1.58 -8.18 15.75
CA HIS A 199 -1.93 -9.08 16.84
C HIS A 199 -1.73 -8.49 18.23
N THR A 200 -0.88 -7.47 18.38
CA THR A 200 -0.50 -6.87 19.66
C THR A 200 -1.09 -5.48 19.84
N ALA A 201 -1.96 -5.28 20.83
CA ALA A 201 -2.60 -3.99 21.10
C ALA A 201 -1.60 -2.88 21.46
N ALA A 202 -0.54 -3.22 22.22
CA ALA A 202 0.51 -2.25 22.59
C ALA A 202 1.29 -1.76 21.37
N ASP A 203 1.65 -2.67 20.43
CA ASP A 203 2.34 -2.28 19.20
C ASP A 203 1.43 -1.45 18.30
N ARG A 204 0.14 -1.79 18.27
CA ARG A 204 -0.87 -1.03 17.54
C ARG A 204 -0.96 0.40 18.04
N ALA A 205 -1.10 0.60 19.35
CA ALA A 205 -1.08 1.92 19.97
C ALA A 205 0.22 2.68 19.61
N SER A 206 1.37 2.03 19.75
CA SER A 206 2.66 2.64 19.42
C SER A 206 2.78 3.07 17.94
N VAL A 207 2.19 2.32 17.02
CA VAL A 207 2.18 2.66 15.58
C VAL A 207 1.25 3.83 15.32
N LEU A 208 0.05 3.85 15.90
CA LEU A 208 -0.89 4.95 15.80
C LEU A 208 -0.27 6.24 16.36
N ASP A 209 0.32 6.18 17.55
CA ASP A 209 0.99 7.32 18.20
C ASP A 209 2.07 7.94 17.29
N GLN A 210 2.86 7.13 16.59
CA GLN A 210 3.88 7.62 15.65
C GLN A 210 3.26 8.37 14.47
N ILE A 211 2.16 7.82 13.90
CA ILE A 211 1.46 8.43 12.77
C ILE A 211 0.80 9.74 13.19
N GLU A 212 0.07 9.72 14.29
CA GLU A 212 -0.67 10.87 14.82
C GLU A 212 0.27 12.01 15.25
N THR A 213 1.35 11.68 15.95
CA THR A 213 2.40 12.66 16.29
C THR A 213 2.93 13.33 15.04
N LYS A 214 3.18 12.55 13.98
CA LYS A 214 3.64 13.11 12.71
C LYS A 214 2.59 13.98 12.03
N LEU A 215 1.32 13.64 12.13
CA LEU A 215 0.23 14.48 11.62
C LEU A 215 0.10 15.80 12.40
N VAL A 216 0.34 15.79 13.71
CA VAL A 216 0.42 17.03 14.51
C VAL A 216 1.57 17.91 14.05
N ASP A 217 2.77 17.34 13.86
CA ASP A 217 3.96 18.05 13.36
C ASP A 217 3.71 18.71 11.99
N LEU A 218 2.88 18.07 11.15
CA LEU A 218 2.50 18.56 9.83
C LEU A 218 1.31 19.54 9.86
N GLY A 219 0.74 19.80 11.04
CA GLY A 219 -0.47 20.63 11.18
C GLY A 219 -1.72 20.02 10.56
N LYS A 220 -1.77 18.67 10.40
CA LYS A 220 -2.88 17.91 9.82
C LYS A 220 -3.77 17.27 10.88
N LEU A 221 -3.33 17.27 12.13
CA LEU A 221 -4.09 16.89 13.30
C LEU A 221 -3.92 17.99 14.35
N SER A 222 -5.00 18.46 14.95
CA SER A 222 -4.89 19.47 16.03
C SER A 222 -4.37 18.81 17.32
N PRO A 223 -3.64 19.55 18.19
CA PRO A 223 -3.23 19.00 19.47
C PRO A 223 -4.40 18.49 20.31
N GLN A 224 -5.55 19.16 20.29
CA GLN A 224 -6.74 18.74 21.02
C GLN A 224 -7.33 17.42 20.49
N ALA A 225 -7.31 17.22 19.16
CA ALA A 225 -7.74 15.96 18.56
C ALA A 225 -6.75 14.83 18.89
N PHE A 226 -5.44 15.12 18.88
CA PHE A 226 -4.42 14.18 19.31
C PHE A 226 -4.59 13.74 20.75
N ASP A 227 -4.78 14.69 21.69
CA ASP A 227 -5.01 14.38 23.11
C ASP A 227 -6.27 13.48 23.29
N ALA A 228 -7.32 13.71 22.50
CA ALA A 228 -8.53 12.88 22.54
C ALA A 228 -8.27 11.45 22.05
N LEU A 229 -7.48 11.27 20.97
CA LEU A 229 -7.08 9.95 20.47
C LEU A 229 -6.21 9.22 21.50
N GLN A 230 -5.23 9.90 22.10
CA GLN A 230 -4.40 9.32 23.14
C GLN A 230 -5.20 8.86 24.37
N ALA A 231 -6.20 9.62 24.77
CA ALA A 231 -7.11 9.21 25.85
C ALA A 231 -7.92 7.96 25.48
N GLN A 232 -8.38 7.87 24.20
CA GLN A 232 -9.09 6.70 23.68
C GLN A 232 -8.19 5.47 23.68
N HIS A 233 -6.90 5.59 23.32
CA HIS A 233 -5.94 4.49 23.32
C HIS A 233 -5.69 3.96 24.75
N ALA A 234 -5.75 4.83 25.76
CA ALA A 234 -5.55 4.45 27.17
C ALA A 234 -6.77 3.72 27.76
N ASP A 235 -7.99 4.03 27.31
CA ASP A 235 -9.24 3.60 27.92
C ASP A 235 -9.84 2.30 27.32
N GLY A 236 -9.37 1.84 26.16
CA GLY A 236 -10.00 0.71 25.49
C GLY A 236 -9.18 -0.04 24.45
N PRO A 237 -9.63 -1.22 24.05
CA PRO A 237 -9.00 -1.94 22.95
C PRO A 237 -9.28 -1.20 21.65
N ILE A 238 -8.26 -0.60 21.08
CA ILE A 238 -8.25 -0.13 19.70
C ILE A 238 -8.63 -1.31 18.81
N SER A 239 -9.68 -1.19 18.04
CA SER A 239 -10.42 -2.20 17.27
C SER A 239 -9.88 -3.63 17.33
N LYS A 240 -10.72 -4.58 17.67
CA LYS A 240 -10.39 -6.01 17.53
C LYS A 240 -10.44 -6.34 16.04
N PHE A 241 -9.30 -6.76 15.49
CA PHE A 241 -9.36 -7.54 14.27
C PHE A 241 -10.14 -8.82 14.58
N ALA A 242 -11.30 -8.97 13.98
CA ALA A 242 -12.03 -10.22 13.94
C ALA A 242 -11.56 -11.04 12.75
#